data_13c75b043becdbcfd9bf4c5d07d26c09
#
_entry.id   13c75b043becdbcfd9bf4c5d07d26c09
#
_cell.length_a   1.000
_cell.length_b   1.000
_cell.length_c   1.000
_cell.angle_alpha   90.00
_cell.angle_beta   90.00
_cell.angle_gamma   90.00
#
_symmetry.space_group_name_H-M   'P 1'
#
loop_
_entity.id
_entity.type
_entity.pdbx_description
1 polymer ?
#
loop_
_entity_poly.entity_id
_entity_poly.type
_entity_poly.pdbx_seq_one_letter_code
_entity_poly.pdbx_strand_id
1 'polypeptide(L)'
;MTFVVKPQPPSKTTQSGQEAGAAALLWIRSMVEPLYDFRRPREVSTFLQAHPFLLPLLVEAHEKIAEYFEPSTKPILEVITDPESEDGRELFVLVPTHDTPEEALSRLERLDQEWWLDVLPQALGKMTIDVEYC
;
A
#
# COMPACT_ATOMS: atom_id res chain seq x y z
N MET A 1 -0.02 -29.88 7.54
CA MET A 1 -0.63 -28.55 7.33
C MET A 1 0.27 -27.49 7.95
N THR A 2 0.74 -26.60 7.12
CA THR A 2 1.69 -25.61 7.58
C THR A 2 0.95 -24.31 7.91
N PHE A 3 1.07 -23.85 9.14
CA PHE A 3 0.51 -22.58 9.53
C PHE A 3 1.53 -21.49 9.25
N VAL A 4 1.16 -20.53 8.42
CA VAL A 4 1.97 -19.33 8.25
C VAL A 4 1.45 -18.30 9.25
N VAL A 5 2.23 -18.07 10.28
CA VAL A 5 1.89 -17.04 11.25
C VAL A 5 2.42 -15.72 10.72
N LYS A 6 1.51 -14.84 10.31
CA LYS A 6 1.90 -13.49 9.90
C LYS A 6 2.29 -12.70 11.15
N PRO A 7 3.39 -11.92 11.08
CA PRO A 7 3.72 -11.04 12.19
C PRO A 7 2.59 -10.04 12.41
N GLN A 8 2.33 -9.70 13.65
CA GLN A 8 1.29 -8.71 13.96
C GLN A 8 1.74 -7.33 13.51
N PRO A 9 0.84 -6.53 12.91
CA PRO A 9 1.18 -5.17 12.55
C PRO A 9 1.42 -4.31 13.78
N PRO A 10 2.26 -3.26 13.65
CA PRO A 10 2.50 -2.36 14.77
C PRO A 10 1.22 -1.66 15.21
N SER A 11 1.08 -1.49 16.50
CA SER A 11 -0.08 -0.84 17.10
C SER A 11 0.09 0.68 17.10
N LYS A 12 -1.03 1.40 16.98
CA LYS A 12 -1.03 2.85 17.12
C LYS A 12 -0.74 3.32 18.54
N THR A 13 -1.11 2.51 19.52
CA THR A 13 -0.90 2.83 20.92
C THR A 13 0.40 2.16 21.37
N THR A 14 1.49 2.86 21.22
CA THR A 14 2.77 2.39 21.71
C THR A 14 3.29 3.37 22.75
N GLN A 15 3.86 2.82 23.79
CA GLN A 15 4.40 3.63 24.88
C GLN A 15 5.72 4.28 24.52
N SER A 16 6.38 3.78 23.49
CA SER A 16 7.69 4.27 23.05
C SER A 16 7.69 4.40 21.52
N GLY A 17 8.00 5.60 21.03
CA GLY A 17 8.14 5.86 19.62
C GLY A 17 9.22 5.05 18.94
N GLN A 18 10.28 4.69 19.69
CA GLN A 18 11.37 3.87 19.16
C GLN A 18 10.92 2.44 18.90
N GLU A 19 10.14 1.87 19.81
CA GLU A 19 9.62 0.51 19.63
C GLU A 19 8.65 0.44 18.47
N ALA A 20 7.79 1.45 18.34
CA ALA A 20 6.86 1.53 17.22
C ALA A 20 7.59 1.66 15.90
N GLY A 21 8.62 2.51 15.86
CA GLY A 21 9.43 2.72 14.66
C GLY A 21 10.19 1.48 14.25
N ALA A 22 10.77 0.77 15.23
CA ALA A 22 11.54 -0.44 14.97
C ALA A 22 10.63 -1.56 14.46
N ALA A 23 9.45 -1.74 15.09
CA ALA A 23 8.48 -2.74 14.66
C ALA A 23 7.94 -2.45 13.26
N ALA A 24 7.61 -1.19 12.99
CA ALA A 24 7.13 -0.78 11.68
C ALA A 24 8.20 -1.02 10.61
N LEU A 25 9.45 -0.66 10.89
CA LEU A 25 10.55 -0.84 9.94
C LEU A 25 10.78 -2.31 9.61
N LEU A 26 10.71 -3.17 10.63
CA LEU A 26 10.85 -4.61 10.42
C LEU A 26 9.73 -5.14 9.53
N TRP A 27 8.52 -4.72 9.78
CA TRP A 27 7.35 -5.11 8.97
C TRP A 27 7.48 -4.63 7.53
N ILE A 28 7.93 -3.38 7.34
CA ILE A 28 8.17 -2.81 6.02
C ILE A 28 9.16 -3.68 5.25
N ARG A 29 10.31 -3.98 5.85
CA ARG A 29 11.35 -4.77 5.20
C ARG A 29 10.95 -6.21 4.93
N SER A 30 10.23 -6.82 5.87
CA SER A 30 9.88 -8.24 5.79
C SER A 30 8.65 -8.52 4.95
N MET A 31 7.65 -7.64 4.99
CA MET A 31 6.33 -7.90 4.42
C MET A 31 5.96 -7.01 3.24
N VAL A 32 6.51 -5.81 3.16
CA VAL A 32 6.11 -4.84 2.15
C VAL A 32 7.14 -4.70 1.03
N GLU A 33 8.42 -4.53 1.37
CA GLU A 33 9.47 -4.37 0.36
C GLU A 33 9.53 -5.51 -0.67
N PRO A 34 9.33 -6.79 -0.27
CA PRO A 34 9.33 -7.86 -1.27
C PRO A 34 8.16 -7.80 -2.25
N LEU A 35 7.08 -7.13 -1.90
CA LEU A 35 5.85 -7.09 -2.69
C LEU A 35 5.76 -5.89 -3.63
N TYR A 36 6.47 -4.81 -3.33
CA TYR A 36 6.34 -3.54 -4.04
C TYR A 36 7.69 -2.99 -4.43
N ASP A 37 7.71 -2.21 -5.52
CA ASP A 37 8.83 -1.36 -5.85
C ASP A 37 8.64 0.00 -5.16
N PHE A 38 9.62 0.42 -4.39
CA PHE A 38 9.55 1.70 -3.69
C PHE A 38 10.17 2.79 -4.56
N ARG A 39 9.34 3.71 -5.01
CA ARG A 39 9.81 4.90 -5.71
C ARG A 39 10.18 5.94 -4.65
N ARG A 40 11.42 6.42 -4.67
CA ARG A 40 11.99 7.23 -3.59
C ARG A 40 11.85 6.51 -2.24
N PRO A 41 12.64 5.45 -2.03
CA PRO A 41 12.42 4.53 -0.90
C PRO A 41 12.41 5.17 0.47
N ARG A 42 13.23 6.22 0.68
CA ARG A 42 13.26 6.90 1.97
C ARG A 42 11.95 7.60 2.29
N GLU A 43 11.34 8.24 1.29
CA GLU A 43 10.05 8.89 1.48
C GLU A 43 8.95 7.89 1.80
N VAL A 44 8.94 6.77 1.07
CA VAL A 44 7.95 5.72 1.29
C VAL A 44 8.14 5.11 2.68
N SER A 45 9.36 4.76 3.04
CA SER A 45 9.64 4.16 4.34
C SER A 45 9.28 5.10 5.49
N THR A 46 9.63 6.38 5.38
CA THR A 46 9.31 7.38 6.40
C THR A 46 7.80 7.55 6.54
N PHE A 47 7.10 7.60 5.41
CA PHE A 47 5.64 7.72 5.41
C PHE A 47 4.98 6.51 6.08
N LEU A 48 5.44 5.30 5.76
CA LEU A 48 4.89 4.08 6.35
C LEU A 48 5.19 3.97 7.84
N GLN A 49 6.34 4.43 8.27
CA GLN A 49 6.66 4.46 9.70
C GLN A 49 5.76 5.43 10.47
N ALA A 50 5.37 6.52 9.83
CA ALA A 50 4.44 7.49 10.40
C ALA A 50 2.97 7.01 10.35
N HIS A 51 2.67 6.06 9.45
CA HIS A 51 1.31 5.56 9.24
C HIS A 51 1.29 4.03 9.25
N PRO A 52 1.67 3.40 10.37
CA PRO A 52 1.82 1.94 10.42
C PRO A 52 0.52 1.17 10.20
N PHE A 53 -0.62 1.82 10.38
CA PHE A 53 -1.91 1.21 10.11
C PHE A 53 -2.10 0.84 8.63
N LEU A 54 -1.29 1.39 7.73
CA LEU A 54 -1.34 1.05 6.31
C LEU A 54 -0.66 -0.28 5.99
N LEU A 55 0.21 -0.78 6.85
CA LEU A 55 1.02 -1.96 6.55
C LEU A 55 0.20 -3.22 6.28
N PRO A 56 -0.77 -3.60 7.15
CA PRO A 56 -1.59 -4.77 6.84
C PRO A 56 -2.45 -4.56 5.60
N LEU A 57 -2.88 -3.33 5.36
CA LEU A 57 -3.68 -2.99 4.20
C LEU A 57 -2.87 -3.17 2.91
N LEU A 58 -1.58 -2.82 2.93
CA LEU A 58 -0.70 -3.01 1.78
C LEU A 58 -0.47 -4.48 1.45
N VAL A 59 -0.35 -5.33 2.45
CA VAL A 59 -0.20 -6.77 2.23
C VAL A 59 -1.46 -7.34 1.59
N GLU A 60 -2.61 -6.97 2.11
CA GLU A 60 -3.90 -7.40 1.54
C GLU A 60 -4.10 -6.84 0.13
N ALA A 61 -3.76 -5.56 -0.08
CA ALA A 61 -3.88 -4.92 -1.38
C ALA A 61 -3.08 -5.65 -2.46
N HIS A 62 -1.88 -6.12 -2.12
CA HIS A 62 -1.07 -6.87 -3.07
C HIS A 62 -1.77 -8.13 -3.54
N GLU A 63 -2.38 -8.87 -2.62
CA GLU A 63 -3.13 -10.08 -2.95
C GLU A 63 -4.32 -9.76 -3.86
N LYS A 64 -5.04 -8.68 -3.56
CA LYS A 64 -6.20 -8.27 -4.35
C LYS A 64 -5.81 -7.76 -5.74
N ILE A 65 -4.75 -6.97 -5.83
CA ILE A 65 -4.25 -6.49 -7.12
C ILE A 65 -3.91 -7.67 -8.03
N ALA A 66 -3.29 -8.72 -7.49
CA ALA A 66 -2.94 -9.91 -8.25
C ALA A 66 -4.16 -10.65 -8.79
N GLU A 67 -5.34 -10.49 -8.18
CA GLU A 67 -6.58 -11.10 -8.68
C GLU A 67 -7.18 -10.36 -9.87
N TYR A 68 -6.96 -9.05 -9.99
CA TYR A 68 -7.59 -8.20 -11.02
C TYR A 68 -6.64 -7.76 -12.10
N PHE A 69 -5.34 -7.78 -11.83
CA PHE A 69 -4.29 -7.40 -12.78
C PHE A 69 -3.34 -8.57 -12.98
N GLU A 70 -2.34 -8.41 -13.84
CA GLU A 70 -1.37 -9.47 -14.06
C GLU A 70 -0.57 -9.77 -12.80
N PRO A 71 -0.57 -11.03 -12.30
CA PRO A 71 0.13 -11.39 -11.07
C PRO A 71 1.65 -11.16 -11.12
N SER A 72 2.23 -11.16 -12.32
CA SER A 72 3.67 -10.93 -12.50
C SER A 72 4.06 -9.47 -12.36
N THR A 73 3.08 -8.57 -12.38
CA THR A 73 3.35 -7.14 -12.28
C THR A 73 3.59 -6.74 -10.83
N LYS A 74 4.71 -6.09 -10.59
CA LYS A 74 5.04 -5.61 -9.26
C LYS A 74 4.55 -4.18 -9.09
N PRO A 75 3.59 -3.94 -8.19
CA PRO A 75 3.09 -2.59 -7.98
C PRO A 75 4.15 -1.68 -7.38
N ILE A 76 3.95 -0.38 -7.57
CA ILE A 76 4.88 0.66 -7.13
C ILE A 76 4.25 1.45 -5.98
N LEU A 77 5.04 1.75 -4.97
CA LEU A 77 4.64 2.68 -3.92
C LEU A 77 5.33 4.01 -4.12
N GLU A 78 4.55 5.06 -4.09
CA GLU A 78 5.07 6.42 -4.22
C GLU A 78 4.30 7.36 -3.28
N VAL A 79 5.03 8.21 -2.55
CA VAL A 79 4.41 9.25 -1.75
C VAL A 79 4.26 10.49 -2.62
N ILE A 80 3.03 10.97 -2.75
CA ILE A 80 2.72 12.15 -3.54
C ILE A 80 2.27 13.25 -2.60
N THR A 81 2.79 14.45 -2.81
CA THR A 81 2.43 15.62 -2.03
C THR A 81 1.42 16.46 -2.80
N ASP A 82 0.27 16.74 -2.19
CA ASP A 82 -0.71 17.66 -2.73
C ASP A 82 -0.43 19.04 -2.16
N PRO A 83 0.00 20.01 -2.98
CA PRO A 83 0.35 21.34 -2.49
C PRO A 83 -0.85 22.16 -2.00
N GLU A 84 -2.06 21.73 -2.30
CA GLU A 84 -3.27 22.44 -1.87
C GLU A 84 -3.77 22.01 -0.50
N SER A 85 -3.21 20.94 0.07
CA SER A 85 -3.62 20.40 1.36
C SER A 85 -2.54 20.65 2.41
N GLU A 86 -2.95 21.04 3.61
CA GLU A 86 -2.02 21.27 4.73
C GLU A 86 -1.28 19.98 5.14
N ASP A 87 -1.95 18.84 5.00
CA ASP A 87 -1.39 17.54 5.33
C ASP A 87 -1.36 16.69 4.06
N GLY A 88 -0.87 17.26 2.99
CA GLY A 88 -1.07 16.81 1.64
C GLY A 88 -0.28 15.61 1.17
N ARG A 89 0.25 14.77 2.07
CA ARG A 89 0.96 13.57 1.65
C ARG A 89 0.04 12.37 1.65
N GLU A 90 0.13 11.62 0.56
CA GLU A 90 -0.67 10.41 0.39
C GLU A 90 0.19 9.35 -0.28
N LEU A 91 -0.01 8.09 0.13
CA LEU A 91 0.67 6.97 -0.48
C LEU A 91 -0.15 6.50 -1.68
N PHE A 92 0.49 6.45 -2.85
CA PHE A 92 -0.11 5.89 -4.04
C PHE A 92 0.44 4.50 -4.29
N VAL A 93 -0.48 3.56 -4.46
CA VAL A 93 -0.17 2.22 -4.96
C VAL A 93 -0.44 2.26 -6.46
N LEU A 94 0.61 2.22 -7.25
CA LEU A 94 0.50 2.32 -8.71
C LEU A 94 0.68 0.95 -9.32
N VAL A 95 -0.28 0.52 -10.12
CA VAL A 95 -0.24 -0.78 -10.79
C VAL A 95 0.21 -0.54 -12.23
N PRO A 96 1.47 -0.89 -12.59
CA PRO A 96 1.92 -0.76 -13.97
C PRO A 96 1.10 -1.66 -14.89
N THR A 97 0.68 -1.14 -16.03
CA THR A 97 -0.13 -1.89 -16.96
C THR A 97 0.19 -1.50 -18.41
N HIS A 98 0.13 -2.50 -19.30
CA HIS A 98 0.18 -2.30 -20.74
C HIS A 98 -1.22 -2.33 -21.38
N ASP A 99 -2.25 -2.51 -20.56
CA ASP A 99 -3.63 -2.52 -21.02
C ASP A 99 -4.01 -1.17 -21.62
N THR A 100 -5.05 -1.18 -22.45
CA THR A 100 -5.68 0.06 -22.90
C THR A 100 -6.27 0.78 -21.68
N PRO A 101 -6.44 2.11 -21.74
CA PRO A 101 -7.07 2.83 -20.64
C PRO A 101 -8.44 2.29 -20.26
N GLU A 102 -9.21 1.84 -21.23
CA GLU A 102 -10.54 1.27 -20.97
C GLU A 102 -10.47 -0.02 -20.19
N GLU A 103 -9.53 -0.91 -20.56
CA GLU A 103 -9.34 -2.18 -19.86
C GLU A 103 -8.78 -1.97 -18.47
N ALA A 104 -7.80 -1.08 -18.34
CA ALA A 104 -7.18 -0.78 -17.05
C ALA A 104 -8.20 -0.20 -16.08
N LEU A 105 -9.00 0.75 -16.53
CA LEU A 105 -10.04 1.37 -15.69
C LEU A 105 -11.13 0.36 -15.32
N SER A 106 -11.47 -0.55 -16.21
CA SER A 106 -12.44 -1.60 -15.92
C SER A 106 -11.93 -2.52 -14.80
N ARG A 107 -10.67 -2.90 -14.85
CA ARG A 107 -10.05 -3.73 -13.81
C ARG A 107 -9.98 -2.99 -12.47
N LEU A 108 -9.59 -1.73 -12.52
CA LEU A 108 -9.50 -0.89 -11.32
C LEU A 108 -10.87 -0.69 -10.69
N GLU A 109 -11.90 -0.47 -11.50
CA GLU A 109 -13.27 -0.30 -11.04
C GLU A 109 -13.77 -1.57 -10.34
N ARG A 110 -13.45 -2.73 -10.89
CA ARG A 110 -13.82 -3.99 -10.26
C ARG A 110 -13.12 -4.18 -8.92
N LEU A 111 -11.84 -3.86 -8.84
CA LEU A 111 -11.08 -3.89 -7.59
C LEU A 111 -11.72 -2.98 -6.56
N ASP A 112 -12.08 -1.75 -6.97
CA ASP A 112 -12.74 -0.80 -6.09
C ASP A 112 -14.06 -1.32 -5.57
N GLN A 113 -14.92 -1.79 -6.45
CA GLN A 113 -16.28 -2.22 -6.07
C GLN A 113 -16.28 -3.50 -5.24
N GLU A 114 -15.38 -4.43 -5.54
CA GLU A 114 -15.38 -5.74 -4.90
C GLU A 114 -14.56 -5.78 -3.61
N TRP A 115 -13.65 -4.82 -3.41
CA TRP A 115 -12.80 -4.83 -2.22
C TRP A 115 -12.45 -3.44 -1.69
N TRP A 116 -11.87 -2.56 -2.53
CA TRP A 116 -11.23 -1.33 -2.04
C TRP A 116 -12.19 -0.40 -1.31
N LEU A 117 -13.41 -0.23 -1.82
CA LEU A 117 -14.39 0.65 -1.19
C LEU A 117 -14.79 0.18 0.21
N ASP A 118 -14.79 -1.13 0.43
CA ASP A 118 -15.13 -1.69 1.73
C ASP A 118 -14.05 -1.42 2.78
N VAL A 119 -12.79 -1.38 2.38
CA VAL A 119 -11.68 -1.18 3.31
C VAL A 119 -11.14 0.26 3.30
N LEU A 120 -11.64 1.09 2.40
CA LEU A 120 -11.20 2.47 2.24
C LEU A 120 -11.19 3.27 3.54
N PRO A 121 -12.19 3.13 4.44
CA PRO A 121 -12.15 3.84 5.72
C PRO A 121 -10.93 3.53 6.57
N GLN A 122 -10.35 2.34 6.41
CA GLN A 122 -9.15 1.94 7.15
C GLN A 122 -7.91 2.73 6.70
N ALA A 123 -7.93 3.27 5.49
CA ALA A 123 -6.82 4.04 4.95
C ALA A 123 -6.75 5.47 5.49
N LEU A 124 -7.83 5.96 6.10
CA LEU A 124 -7.92 7.30 6.68
C LEU A 124 -7.49 8.41 5.72
N GLY A 125 -7.77 8.25 4.43
CA GLY A 125 -7.40 9.23 3.42
C GLY A 125 -5.91 9.27 3.08
N LYS A 126 -5.14 8.28 3.51
CA LYS A 126 -3.69 8.29 3.33
C LYS A 126 -3.18 7.35 2.25
N MET A 127 -4.06 6.62 1.57
CA MET A 127 -3.68 5.66 0.53
C MET A 127 -4.68 5.67 -0.60
N THR A 128 -4.17 5.60 -1.83
CA THR A 128 -4.96 5.49 -3.05
C THR A 128 -4.35 4.43 -3.95
N ILE A 129 -5.17 3.66 -4.63
CA ILE A 129 -4.74 2.68 -5.62
C ILE A 129 -5.10 3.21 -7.00
N ASP A 130 -4.13 3.22 -7.91
CA ASP A 130 -4.34 3.70 -9.28
C ASP A 130 -3.48 2.88 -10.23
N VAL A 131 -3.64 3.11 -11.52
CA VAL A 131 -2.85 2.44 -12.55
C VAL A 131 -1.78 3.38 -13.09
N GLU A 132 -0.68 2.80 -13.58
CA GLU A 132 0.36 3.54 -14.26
C GLU A 132 0.55 2.91 -15.64
N TYR A 133 0.34 3.68 -16.68
CA TYR A 133 0.49 3.17 -18.05
C TYR A 133 1.95 3.11 -18.44
N CYS A 134 2.35 1.96 -18.99
CA CYS A 134 3.72 1.73 -19.43
C CYS A 134 3.89 1.95 -20.94
#